data_5e8e6a94604d4440a7b9216227c98976
#
_entry.id   5e8e6a94604d4440a7b9216227c98976
#
_cell.length_a   1.000
_cell.length_b   1.000
_cell.length_c   1.000
_cell.angle_alpha   90.00
_cell.angle_beta   90.00
_cell.angle_gamma   90.00
#
_symmetry.space_group_name_H-M   'P 1'
#
loop_
_entity.id
_entity.type
_entity.pdbx_description
1 polymer ?
#
loop_
_entity_poly.entity_id
_entity_poly.type
_entity_poly.pdbx_seq_one_letter_code
_entity_poly.pdbx_strand_id
1 'polypeptide(L)'
;GNKPEWMVLKTLPVLPPELRPMVQLDGGRFATSDLNDLYRRVINRNNRLKRLIDLQAPEIIIRNEKRMLQEAVDALIDNGKRGRSISGTHNHKLKSLSDLLRGKQGRFRQNLLGKRVDYSGRSVIAVGPSLKLDECGIPRKMALELFKPFVMNSLVMNGYAHNIKSAKRLAEKGTPEVWDILEGIIEQRPVLLNRAPTLHRLGIQAFKPILVDGGAIRVHPLVCTAFNADFDGDQMAVHVPLSDGAVMEANKVMMSSQNMLSPSSGQPIVTPTLDIVLGCYYLTLKDPYYNGSEIKSFATFDDAMLAHNLDVINIQTPINIHKYAIGSEENTPIETTVGRIIFNNALPDDLDFVNENVDKGLLGEITSDCYNKLGNDVTSDMLDKIKDLGFKYASKSGTTIGIDDVSVAPAKNEIINEADGLITILDKQHYDGLITDNEKYTHTVNVWSDADKKIELNIEDNFTDYGSIYLMAVSGAKGNL
;
A
#
# COMPACT_ATOMS: atom_id res chain seq x y z
N GLY A 1 34.30 16.23 35.75
CA GLY A 1 32.85 16.32 35.58
C GLY A 1 32.44 17.74 35.19
N ASN A 2 31.20 17.90 34.71
CA ASN A 2 30.61 19.17 34.31
C ASN A 2 30.47 20.10 35.52
N LYS A 3 30.88 21.35 35.42
CA LYS A 3 30.75 22.34 36.46
C LYS A 3 29.44 23.12 36.29
N PRO A 4 28.64 23.40 37.37
CA PRO A 4 27.39 24.14 37.30
C PRO A 4 27.54 25.54 36.69
N GLU A 5 28.70 26.18 36.89
CA GLU A 5 29.01 27.51 36.34
C GLU A 5 29.06 27.57 34.80
N TRP A 6 29.24 26.43 34.14
CA TRP A 6 29.18 26.33 32.67
C TRP A 6 27.75 26.51 32.11
N MET A 7 26.74 26.43 32.93
CA MET A 7 25.38 26.72 32.51
C MET A 7 25.11 28.22 32.33
N VAL A 8 26.00 29.10 32.82
CA VAL A 8 25.91 30.55 32.67
C VAL A 8 26.66 30.96 31.42
N LEU A 9 25.96 31.41 30.41
CA LEU A 9 26.53 31.89 29.16
C LEU A 9 27.14 33.29 29.37
N LYS A 10 28.46 33.40 29.29
CA LYS A 10 29.17 34.68 29.29
C LYS A 10 29.28 35.29 27.88
N THR A 11 29.33 34.44 26.89
CA THR A 11 29.41 34.79 25.47
C THR A 11 28.39 33.99 24.68
N LEU A 12 27.57 34.66 23.90
CA LEU A 12 26.57 34.02 23.04
C LEU A 12 27.17 33.78 21.66
N PRO A 13 27.21 32.52 21.17
CA PRO A 13 27.69 32.24 19.82
C PRO A 13 26.67 32.73 18.78
N VAL A 14 27.20 33.27 17.67
CA VAL A 14 26.41 33.76 16.55
C VAL A 14 26.62 32.83 15.36
N LEU A 15 25.56 32.39 14.74
CA LEU A 15 25.64 31.58 13.54
C LEU A 15 26.24 32.36 12.36
N PRO A 16 27.03 31.70 11.49
CA PRO A 16 27.53 32.31 10.26
C PRO A 16 26.40 32.88 9.39
N PRO A 17 26.63 33.94 8.59
CA PRO A 17 25.63 34.56 7.75
C PRO A 17 24.98 33.59 6.74
N GLU A 18 25.74 32.62 6.25
CA GLU A 18 25.29 31.61 5.30
C GLU A 18 24.14 30.73 5.87
N LEU A 19 24.11 30.51 7.19
CA LEU A 19 23.07 29.74 7.87
C LEU A 19 21.84 30.58 8.27
N ARG A 20 21.91 31.92 8.12
CA ARG A 20 20.83 32.87 8.37
C ARG A 20 20.75 33.93 7.26
N PRO A 21 20.52 33.53 6.01
CA PRO A 21 20.64 34.40 4.86
C PRO A 21 19.65 35.56 4.89
N MET A 22 20.07 36.68 4.29
CA MET A 22 19.22 37.79 3.92
C MET A 22 19.28 37.94 2.40
N VAL A 23 18.15 37.74 1.72
CA VAL A 23 18.06 37.75 0.26
C VAL A 23 17.24 38.95 -0.19
N GLN A 24 17.73 39.71 -1.14
CA GLN A 24 16.95 40.78 -1.76
C GLN A 24 15.97 40.20 -2.76
N LEU A 25 14.70 40.55 -2.62
CA LEU A 25 13.62 40.20 -3.54
C LEU A 25 13.40 41.33 -4.55
N ASP A 26 12.74 41.00 -5.66
CA ASP A 26 12.32 41.99 -6.64
C ASP A 26 11.46 43.09 -5.98
N GLY A 27 11.72 44.36 -6.32
CA GLY A 27 11.06 45.51 -5.72
C GLY A 27 11.71 46.04 -4.42
N GLY A 28 12.97 45.69 -4.16
CA GLY A 28 13.76 46.27 -3.05
C GLY A 28 13.42 45.76 -1.65
N ARG A 29 12.59 44.74 -1.55
CA ARG A 29 12.25 44.05 -0.30
C ARG A 29 13.29 42.99 0.04
N PHE A 30 13.52 42.77 1.32
CA PHE A 30 14.43 41.73 1.80
C PHE A 30 13.67 40.62 2.47
N ALA A 31 13.94 39.36 2.07
CA ALA A 31 13.57 38.19 2.83
C ALA A 31 14.72 37.82 3.77
N THR A 32 14.44 37.70 5.05
CA THR A 32 15.45 37.44 6.06
C THR A 32 15.03 36.26 6.94
N SER A 33 15.99 35.51 7.43
CA SER A 33 15.75 34.48 8.44
C SER A 33 15.24 35.09 9.73
N ASP A 34 14.29 34.42 10.39
CA ASP A 34 13.75 34.83 11.70
C ASP A 34 14.84 34.96 12.77
N LEU A 35 15.95 34.21 12.65
CA LEU A 35 17.08 34.30 13.54
C LEU A 35 17.73 35.69 13.53
N ASN A 36 17.77 36.38 12.41
CA ASN A 36 18.33 37.74 12.33
C ASN A 36 17.54 38.72 13.23
N ASP A 37 16.21 38.56 13.28
CA ASP A 37 15.37 39.37 14.16
C ASP A 37 15.62 39.06 15.64
N LEU A 38 15.78 37.78 15.98
CA LEU A 38 16.05 37.34 17.33
C LEU A 38 17.44 37.80 17.79
N TYR A 39 18.49 37.69 16.95
CA TYR A 39 19.81 38.24 17.24
C TYR A 39 19.78 39.77 17.40
N ARG A 40 19.10 40.48 16.53
CA ARG A 40 18.94 41.93 16.61
C ARG A 40 18.31 42.35 17.94
N ARG A 41 17.31 41.64 18.44
CA ARG A 41 16.69 41.90 19.75
C ARG A 41 17.68 41.71 20.90
N VAL A 42 18.47 40.63 20.88
CA VAL A 42 19.50 40.38 21.89
C VAL A 42 20.56 41.51 21.89
N ILE A 43 21.07 41.88 20.71
CA ILE A 43 22.08 42.92 20.57
C ILE A 43 21.54 44.27 21.05
N ASN A 44 20.34 44.66 20.67
CA ASN A 44 19.71 45.92 21.09
C ASN A 44 19.52 45.95 22.59
N ARG A 45 19.06 44.89 23.25
CA ARG A 45 18.89 44.81 24.70
C ARG A 45 20.24 44.85 25.41
N ASN A 46 21.23 44.16 24.90
CA ASN A 46 22.60 44.21 25.46
C ASN A 46 23.22 45.60 25.38
N ASN A 47 23.12 46.27 24.24
CA ASN A 47 23.63 47.62 24.05
C ASN A 47 22.91 48.65 24.99
N ARG A 48 21.60 48.50 25.14
CA ARG A 48 20.80 49.30 26.06
C ARG A 48 21.19 49.08 27.52
N LEU A 49 21.37 47.82 27.91
CA LEU A 49 21.82 47.49 29.27
C LEU A 49 23.23 48.08 29.53
N LYS A 50 24.16 47.95 28.59
CA LYS A 50 25.50 48.55 28.71
C LYS A 50 25.41 50.07 28.93
N ARG A 51 24.64 50.78 28.10
CA ARG A 51 24.41 52.21 28.24
C ARG A 51 23.81 52.61 29.60
N LEU A 52 22.85 51.85 30.13
CA LEU A 52 22.25 52.12 31.43
C LEU A 52 23.20 51.89 32.60
N ILE A 53 24.10 50.92 32.47
CA ILE A 53 25.18 50.70 33.45
C ILE A 53 26.19 51.85 33.41
N ASP A 54 26.60 52.27 32.21
CA ASP A 54 27.57 53.39 32.02
C ASP A 54 27.00 54.73 32.58
N LEU A 55 25.67 54.92 32.47
CA LEU A 55 24.95 56.09 32.97
C LEU A 55 24.61 55.99 34.47
N GLN A 56 25.01 54.92 35.16
CA GLN A 56 24.69 54.68 36.59
C GLN A 56 23.17 54.81 36.90
N ALA A 57 22.32 54.30 36.01
CA ALA A 57 20.87 54.35 36.17
C ALA A 57 20.40 53.62 37.43
N PRO A 58 19.18 53.95 38.00
CA PRO A 58 18.65 53.29 39.16
C PRO A 58 18.61 51.76 39.04
N GLU A 59 18.95 51.05 40.10
CA GLU A 59 19.08 49.58 40.13
C GLU A 59 17.81 48.84 39.63
N ILE A 60 16.65 49.37 39.90
CA ILE A 60 15.34 48.81 39.47
C ILE A 60 15.30 48.76 37.93
N ILE A 61 15.79 49.79 37.23
CA ILE A 61 15.77 49.86 35.77
C ILE A 61 16.81 48.87 35.22
N ILE A 62 18.02 48.80 35.79
CA ILE A 62 19.07 47.87 35.40
C ILE A 62 18.60 46.43 35.58
N ARG A 63 17.94 46.10 36.69
CA ARG A 63 17.40 44.77 36.96
C ARG A 63 16.31 44.38 35.95
N ASN A 64 15.42 45.30 35.61
CA ASN A 64 14.41 45.04 34.57
C ASN A 64 15.03 44.82 33.20
N GLU A 65 16.04 45.59 32.79
CA GLU A 65 16.69 45.41 31.49
C GLU A 65 17.49 44.10 31.44
N LYS A 66 18.11 43.65 32.55
CA LYS A 66 18.72 42.32 32.67
C LYS A 66 17.71 41.23 32.45
N ARG A 67 16.51 41.34 33.02
CA ARG A 67 15.40 40.41 32.82
C ARG A 67 14.98 40.37 31.33
N MET A 68 14.84 41.55 30.70
CA MET A 68 14.45 41.63 29.29
C MET A 68 15.55 41.08 28.34
N LEU A 69 16.81 41.21 28.70
CA LEU A 69 17.93 40.59 27.97
C LEU A 69 17.86 39.06 28.09
N GLN A 70 17.60 38.55 29.30
CA GLN A 70 17.40 37.10 29.52
C GLN A 70 16.23 36.57 28.70
N GLU A 71 15.11 37.27 28.65
CA GLU A 71 13.96 36.89 27.83
C GLU A 71 14.30 36.86 26.32
N ALA A 72 15.11 37.81 25.85
CA ALA A 72 15.55 37.84 24.46
C ALA A 72 16.45 36.64 24.12
N VAL A 73 17.34 36.26 25.03
CA VAL A 73 18.22 35.08 24.87
C VAL A 73 17.39 33.80 24.95
N ASP A 74 16.46 33.69 25.89
CA ASP A 74 15.57 32.55 26.01
C ASP A 74 14.75 32.36 24.72
N ALA A 75 14.24 33.43 24.14
CA ALA A 75 13.50 33.39 22.88
C ALA A 75 14.38 33.02 21.67
N LEU A 76 15.66 33.40 21.64
CA LEU A 76 16.59 32.96 20.59
C LEU A 76 16.84 31.45 20.65
N ILE A 77 16.94 30.89 21.86
CA ILE A 77 17.21 29.46 22.04
C ILE A 77 15.94 28.66 21.81
N ASP A 78 14.82 29.00 22.47
CA ASP A 78 13.54 28.29 22.36
C ASP A 78 12.36 29.27 22.58
N ASN A 79 11.86 29.83 21.48
CA ASN A 79 10.80 30.83 21.50
C ASN A 79 9.48 30.25 21.99
N GLY A 80 8.95 30.77 23.10
CA GLY A 80 7.68 30.35 23.69
C GLY A 80 7.80 29.23 24.72
N LYS A 81 9.01 28.80 25.11
CA LYS A 81 9.20 27.85 26.23
C LYS A 81 8.94 28.51 27.59
N ARG A 82 9.32 29.79 27.75
CA ARG A 82 9.07 30.59 28.94
C ARG A 82 8.24 31.82 28.56
N GLY A 83 6.98 31.82 28.93
CA GLY A 83 6.07 32.94 28.70
C GLY A 83 5.55 33.02 27.25
N ARG A 84 5.10 34.24 26.88
CA ARG A 84 4.49 34.51 25.57
C ARG A 84 5.53 34.47 24.46
N SER A 85 5.22 33.73 23.37
CA SER A 85 6.10 33.67 22.22
C SER A 85 6.23 35.02 21.52
N ILE A 86 7.43 35.32 21.03
CA ILE A 86 7.71 36.50 20.24
C ILE A 86 7.22 36.25 18.81
N SER A 87 6.37 37.15 18.32
CA SER A 87 5.82 37.09 16.97
C SER A 87 6.41 38.19 16.07
N GLY A 88 6.48 37.93 14.78
CA GLY A 88 6.83 38.89 13.75
C GLY A 88 5.66 39.78 13.32
N THR A 89 5.83 40.53 12.23
CA THR A 89 4.92 41.59 11.75
C THR A 89 3.49 41.11 11.43
N HIS A 90 3.29 39.82 11.16
CA HIS A 90 1.98 39.22 10.82
C HIS A 90 1.48 38.23 11.90
N ASN A 91 1.80 38.48 13.17
CA ASN A 91 1.45 37.61 14.28
C ASN A 91 1.99 36.17 14.16
N HIS A 92 2.93 35.92 13.25
CA HIS A 92 3.57 34.63 13.05
C HIS A 92 4.69 34.46 14.09
N LYS A 93 4.68 33.34 14.83
CA LYS A 93 5.74 33.01 15.79
C LYS A 93 7.08 32.90 15.06
N LEU A 94 8.11 33.64 15.54
CA LEU A 94 9.44 33.56 14.99
C LEU A 94 10.09 32.20 15.31
N LYS A 95 10.75 31.59 14.34
CA LYS A 95 11.48 30.31 14.49
C LYS A 95 12.77 30.52 15.26
N SER A 96 12.87 29.88 16.42
CA SER A 96 14.08 29.87 17.26
C SER A 96 15.09 28.80 16.81
N LEU A 97 16.26 28.76 17.45
CA LEU A 97 17.28 27.72 17.20
C LEU A 97 16.73 26.30 17.45
N SER A 98 15.96 26.12 18.53
CA SER A 98 15.30 24.82 18.80
C SER A 98 14.30 24.45 17.72
N ASP A 99 13.53 25.41 17.20
CA ASP A 99 12.53 25.15 16.15
C ASP A 99 13.20 24.74 14.82
N LEU A 100 14.44 25.17 14.57
CA LEU A 100 15.23 24.73 13.41
C LEU A 100 15.68 23.27 13.50
N LEU A 101 15.78 22.72 14.70
CA LEU A 101 16.24 21.34 14.93
C LEU A 101 15.07 20.37 15.13
N ARG A 102 13.98 20.81 15.77
CA ARG A 102 12.82 20.00 16.17
C ARG A 102 11.74 19.91 15.08
N GLY A 103 10.90 18.91 15.23
CA GLY A 103 9.69 18.71 14.42
C GLY A 103 9.95 18.16 13.01
N LYS A 104 8.87 18.06 12.22
CA LYS A 104 8.91 17.49 10.85
C LYS A 104 9.77 18.31 9.89
N GLN A 105 9.83 19.63 10.09
CA GLN A 105 10.58 20.57 9.27
C GLN A 105 11.96 20.91 9.86
N GLY A 106 12.34 20.29 10.97
CA GLY A 106 13.64 20.48 11.60
C GLY A 106 14.76 19.75 10.86
N ARG A 107 16.00 20.20 11.09
CA ARG A 107 17.19 19.65 10.43
C ARG A 107 17.34 18.14 10.58
N PHE A 108 17.03 17.58 11.74
CA PHE A 108 17.15 16.14 11.96
C PHE A 108 16.23 15.35 11.05
N ARG A 109 14.94 15.68 11.01
CA ARG A 109 13.96 14.90 10.24
C ARG A 109 13.93 15.23 8.76
N GLN A 110 14.20 16.48 8.38
CA GLN A 110 14.07 16.93 6.99
C GLN A 110 15.37 16.81 6.17
N ASN A 111 16.56 16.93 6.82
CA ASN A 111 17.82 17.03 6.10
C ASN A 111 18.86 15.97 6.49
N LEU A 112 18.77 15.34 7.68
CA LEU A 112 19.74 14.37 8.16
C LEU A 112 19.21 12.94 8.08
N LEU A 113 18.02 12.64 8.64
CA LEU A 113 17.42 11.30 8.58
C LEU A 113 16.88 10.96 7.19
N GLY A 114 16.58 11.96 6.38
CA GLY A 114 16.15 11.79 5.00
C GLY A 114 16.37 13.08 4.22
N LYS A 115 16.66 12.94 2.93
CA LYS A 115 16.86 14.04 1.99
C LYS A 115 15.96 13.85 0.77
N ARG A 116 15.63 14.92 0.08
CA ARG A 116 15.07 14.83 -1.27
C ARG A 116 16.15 14.34 -2.21
N VAL A 117 15.82 13.35 -3.02
CA VAL A 117 16.76 12.73 -3.95
C VAL A 117 16.37 13.04 -5.39
N ASP A 118 17.38 13.13 -6.26
CA ASP A 118 17.21 13.25 -7.70
C ASP A 118 16.84 11.88 -8.31
N TYR A 119 16.50 11.85 -9.59
CA TYR A 119 16.07 10.65 -10.33
C TYR A 119 14.86 9.97 -9.67
N SER A 120 13.96 10.77 -9.17
CA SER A 120 12.72 10.32 -8.55
C SER A 120 11.55 11.15 -9.05
N GLY A 121 10.41 10.51 -9.12
CA GLY A 121 9.15 11.12 -9.51
C GLY A 121 8.00 10.56 -8.70
N ARG A 122 6.83 11.15 -8.84
CA ARG A 122 5.62 10.71 -8.17
C ARG A 122 4.42 10.86 -9.09
N SER A 123 3.56 9.85 -9.12
CA SER A 123 2.29 9.90 -9.85
C SER A 123 1.22 9.05 -9.17
N VAL A 124 0.00 9.24 -9.59
CA VAL A 124 -1.14 8.40 -9.21
C VAL A 124 -0.94 7.00 -9.77
N ILE A 125 -1.42 5.99 -9.06
CA ILE A 125 -1.38 4.59 -9.50
C ILE A 125 -2.71 4.16 -10.11
N ALA A 126 -2.62 3.23 -11.03
CA ALA A 126 -3.77 2.54 -11.63
C ALA A 126 -3.45 1.06 -11.78
N VAL A 127 -4.49 0.24 -11.82
CA VAL A 127 -4.33 -1.20 -12.01
C VAL A 127 -3.75 -1.53 -13.39
N GLY A 128 -2.80 -2.47 -13.44
CA GLY A 128 -2.22 -3.02 -14.65
C GLY A 128 -2.45 -4.54 -14.72
N PRO A 129 -3.64 -5.01 -15.13
CA PRO A 129 -3.96 -6.45 -15.11
C PRO A 129 -3.11 -7.26 -16.09
N SER A 130 -2.62 -6.65 -17.16
CA SER A 130 -1.78 -7.29 -18.18
C SER A 130 -0.29 -7.39 -17.81
N LEU A 131 0.14 -6.73 -16.71
CA LEU A 131 1.52 -6.76 -16.26
C LEU A 131 1.85 -8.13 -15.65
N LYS A 132 3.11 -8.53 -15.74
CA LYS A 132 3.66 -9.63 -14.95
C LYS A 132 3.98 -9.14 -13.52
N LEU A 133 4.17 -10.09 -12.61
CA LEU A 133 4.43 -9.78 -11.20
C LEU A 133 5.68 -8.91 -10.99
N ASP A 134 6.71 -9.08 -11.82
CA ASP A 134 7.96 -8.34 -11.77
C ASP A 134 7.95 -7.04 -12.62
N GLU A 135 6.82 -6.70 -13.24
CA GLU A 135 6.70 -5.55 -14.14
C GLU A 135 5.90 -4.40 -13.51
N CYS A 136 6.21 -3.17 -13.92
CA CYS A 136 5.40 -1.99 -13.65
C CYS A 136 5.30 -1.10 -14.89
N GLY A 137 4.15 -0.47 -15.08
CA GLY A 137 3.96 0.49 -16.17
C GLY A 137 4.32 1.91 -15.75
N ILE A 138 5.26 2.54 -16.45
CA ILE A 138 5.64 3.93 -16.19
C ILE A 138 5.18 4.82 -17.35
N PRO A 139 4.52 5.96 -17.07
CA PRO A 139 4.16 6.93 -18.09
C PRO A 139 5.37 7.36 -18.94
N ARG A 140 5.24 7.33 -20.26
CA ARG A 140 6.33 7.69 -21.19
C ARG A 140 7.00 9.01 -20.87
N LYS A 141 6.21 10.06 -20.57
CA LYS A 141 6.73 11.38 -20.21
C LYS A 141 7.56 11.35 -18.92
N MET A 142 7.09 10.59 -17.91
CA MET A 142 7.80 10.44 -16.64
C MET A 142 9.10 9.66 -16.84
N ALA A 143 9.06 8.57 -17.60
CA ALA A 143 10.25 7.78 -17.91
C ALA A 143 11.32 8.62 -18.63
N LEU A 144 10.93 9.43 -19.63
CA LEU A 144 11.85 10.29 -20.33
C LEU A 144 12.58 11.28 -19.41
N GLU A 145 11.88 11.90 -18.46
CA GLU A 145 12.51 12.82 -17.51
C GLU A 145 13.41 12.09 -16.49
N LEU A 146 12.96 10.91 -15.98
CA LEU A 146 13.74 10.12 -15.03
C LEU A 146 15.05 9.57 -15.64
N PHE A 147 14.97 9.07 -16.88
CA PHE A 147 16.10 8.47 -17.58
C PHE A 147 16.84 9.45 -18.52
N LYS A 148 16.47 10.75 -18.51
CA LYS A 148 17.01 11.77 -19.40
C LYS A 148 18.55 11.79 -19.50
N PRO A 149 19.35 11.72 -18.42
CA PRO A 149 20.79 11.70 -18.50
C PRO A 149 21.34 10.46 -19.21
N PHE A 150 20.71 9.31 -19.01
CA PHE A 150 21.10 8.07 -19.68
C PHE A 150 20.80 8.11 -21.17
N VAL A 151 19.62 8.62 -21.54
CA VAL A 151 19.21 8.85 -22.94
C VAL A 151 20.16 9.83 -23.63
N MET A 152 20.48 10.96 -22.99
CA MET A 152 21.41 11.94 -23.54
C MET A 152 22.79 11.34 -23.78
N ASN A 153 23.29 10.53 -22.83
CA ASN A 153 24.57 9.84 -22.99
C ASN A 153 24.53 8.87 -24.18
N SER A 154 23.50 8.03 -24.28
CA SER A 154 23.35 7.10 -25.39
C SER A 154 23.19 7.78 -26.74
N LEU A 155 22.49 8.92 -26.83
CA LEU A 155 22.38 9.73 -28.04
C LEU A 155 23.74 10.26 -28.52
N VAL A 156 24.61 10.65 -27.59
CA VAL A 156 25.97 11.11 -27.94
C VAL A 156 26.85 9.93 -28.35
N MET A 157 26.82 8.83 -27.61
CA MET A 157 27.64 7.63 -27.89
C MET A 157 27.27 6.97 -29.21
N ASN A 158 25.98 6.93 -29.55
CA ASN A 158 25.49 6.36 -30.83
C ASN A 158 25.60 7.35 -32.02
N GLY A 159 26.16 8.56 -31.80
CA GLY A 159 26.40 9.52 -32.88
C GLY A 159 25.18 10.34 -33.34
N TYR A 160 24.01 10.20 -32.71
CA TYR A 160 22.81 11.00 -33.01
C TYR A 160 22.94 12.46 -32.61
N ALA A 161 23.81 12.74 -31.65
CA ALA A 161 24.09 14.10 -31.19
C ALA A 161 25.59 14.35 -31.03
N HIS A 162 26.05 15.52 -31.48
CA HIS A 162 27.47 15.89 -31.39
C HIS A 162 27.88 16.38 -29.99
N ASN A 163 26.95 16.83 -29.19
CA ASN A 163 27.19 17.32 -27.84
C ASN A 163 25.96 17.18 -26.95
N ILE A 164 26.15 17.32 -25.64
CA ILE A 164 25.09 17.19 -24.61
C ILE A 164 23.96 18.20 -24.84
N LYS A 165 24.26 19.42 -25.34
CA LYS A 165 23.25 20.44 -25.61
C LYS A 165 22.31 20.05 -26.77
N SER A 166 22.88 19.44 -27.80
CA SER A 166 22.12 18.87 -28.93
C SER A 166 21.28 17.66 -28.48
N ALA A 167 21.89 16.73 -27.71
CA ALA A 167 21.20 15.57 -27.14
C ALA A 167 20.00 16.00 -26.29
N LYS A 168 20.16 17.03 -25.45
CA LYS A 168 19.06 17.58 -24.64
C LYS A 168 17.91 18.06 -25.49
N ARG A 169 18.18 18.79 -26.57
CA ARG A 169 17.13 19.28 -27.51
C ARG A 169 16.41 18.13 -28.22
N LEU A 170 17.14 17.08 -28.59
CA LEU A 170 16.54 15.89 -29.22
C LEU A 170 15.64 15.16 -28.22
N ALA A 171 16.12 14.95 -26.99
CA ALA A 171 15.32 14.33 -25.93
C ALA A 171 14.03 15.13 -25.63
N GLU A 172 14.11 16.47 -25.59
CA GLU A 172 12.94 17.34 -25.37
C GLU A 172 11.94 17.32 -26.55
N LYS A 173 12.41 17.07 -27.76
CA LYS A 173 11.51 16.91 -28.92
C LYS A 173 10.82 15.55 -28.97
N GLY A 174 11.36 14.52 -28.30
CA GLY A 174 10.79 13.18 -28.28
C GLY A 174 10.75 12.54 -29.67
N THR A 175 11.88 12.55 -30.40
CA THR A 175 11.98 11.91 -31.73
C THR A 175 11.88 10.37 -31.58
N PRO A 176 11.53 9.64 -32.66
CA PRO A 176 11.43 8.18 -32.59
C PRO A 176 12.68 7.50 -32.04
N GLU A 177 13.86 7.97 -32.44
CA GLU A 177 15.15 7.42 -32.00
C GLU A 177 15.34 7.57 -30.48
N VAL A 178 14.75 8.61 -29.88
CA VAL A 178 14.78 8.82 -28.41
C VAL A 178 13.96 7.77 -27.69
N TRP A 179 12.83 7.38 -28.26
CA TRP A 179 11.98 6.34 -27.68
C TRP A 179 12.60 4.96 -27.79
N ASP A 180 13.22 4.62 -28.92
CA ASP A 180 13.93 3.34 -29.13
C ASP A 180 15.10 3.21 -28.13
N ILE A 181 15.87 4.29 -27.96
CA ILE A 181 16.97 4.32 -26.98
C ILE A 181 16.43 4.22 -25.56
N LEU A 182 15.35 4.92 -25.24
CA LEU A 182 14.74 4.87 -23.90
C LEU A 182 14.27 3.45 -23.57
N GLU A 183 13.63 2.78 -24.50
CA GLU A 183 13.15 1.40 -24.34
C GLU A 183 14.31 0.44 -24.05
N GLY A 184 15.41 0.52 -24.79
CA GLY A 184 16.61 -0.28 -24.53
C GLY A 184 17.31 0.03 -23.19
N ILE A 185 17.21 1.28 -22.68
CA ILE A 185 17.75 1.63 -21.36
C ILE A 185 16.87 1.07 -20.23
N ILE A 186 15.56 1.13 -20.41
CA ILE A 186 14.57 0.67 -19.43
C ILE A 186 14.66 -0.84 -19.22
N GLU A 187 14.86 -1.63 -20.27
CA GLU A 187 15.03 -3.09 -20.15
C GLU A 187 16.21 -3.49 -19.26
N GLN A 188 17.26 -2.67 -19.19
CA GLN A 188 18.47 -2.96 -18.44
C GLN A 188 18.44 -2.43 -17.00
N ARG A 189 17.53 -1.53 -16.67
CA ARG A 189 17.50 -0.84 -15.38
C ARG A 189 16.15 -0.95 -14.72
N PRO A 190 16.07 -1.68 -13.58
CA PRO A 190 14.86 -1.73 -12.77
C PRO A 190 14.59 -0.37 -12.13
N VAL A 191 13.35 -0.16 -11.70
CA VAL A 191 12.93 0.99 -10.91
C VAL A 191 12.42 0.54 -9.56
N LEU A 192 12.53 1.40 -8.55
CA LEU A 192 11.98 1.16 -7.24
C LEU A 192 10.66 1.92 -7.12
N LEU A 193 9.59 1.23 -6.76
CA LEU A 193 8.31 1.84 -6.39
C LEU A 193 8.20 1.90 -4.88
N ASN A 194 7.69 3.01 -4.38
CA ASN A 194 7.43 3.23 -2.96
C ASN A 194 6.07 3.87 -2.74
N ARG A 195 5.30 3.33 -1.81
CA ARG A 195 4.08 3.98 -1.28
C ARG A 195 4.32 4.48 0.14
N ALA A 196 4.02 5.74 0.39
CA ALA A 196 4.00 6.30 1.74
C ALA A 196 2.64 6.06 2.42
N PRO A 197 2.60 5.70 3.74
CA PRO A 197 3.76 5.52 4.62
C PRO A 197 4.45 4.16 4.42
N THR A 198 5.78 4.13 4.44
CA THR A 198 6.55 2.89 4.37
C THR A 198 6.62 2.26 5.75
N LEU A 199 5.74 1.28 6.01
CA LEU A 199 5.61 0.64 7.31
C LEU A 199 6.56 -0.55 7.51
N HIS A 200 6.91 -1.23 6.41
CA HIS A 200 7.79 -2.39 6.39
C HIS A 200 8.62 -2.43 5.10
N ARG A 201 9.59 -3.34 5.02
CA ARG A 201 10.53 -3.42 3.90
C ARG A 201 9.86 -3.60 2.53
N LEU A 202 8.71 -4.29 2.47
CA LEU A 202 7.95 -4.51 1.22
C LEU A 202 7.19 -3.28 0.72
N GLY A 203 7.18 -2.19 1.48
CA GLY A 203 6.70 -0.89 1.02
C GLY A 203 7.63 -0.21 -0.02
N ILE A 204 8.80 -0.81 -0.29
CA ILE A 204 9.71 -0.45 -1.38
C ILE A 204 10.09 -1.74 -2.10
N GLN A 205 9.74 -1.86 -3.38
CA GLN A 205 10.08 -3.02 -4.21
C GLN A 205 10.59 -2.58 -5.58
N ALA A 206 11.42 -3.43 -6.18
CA ALA A 206 11.94 -3.22 -7.53
C ALA A 206 11.02 -3.89 -8.57
N PHE A 207 10.91 -3.25 -9.72
CA PHE A 207 10.14 -3.73 -10.86
C PHE A 207 10.89 -3.45 -12.16
N LYS A 208 10.65 -4.27 -13.17
CA LYS A 208 11.04 -3.98 -14.55
C LYS A 208 10.04 -2.99 -15.14
N PRO A 209 10.49 -1.80 -15.55
CA PRO A 209 9.58 -0.80 -16.09
C PRO A 209 9.18 -1.10 -17.54
N ILE A 210 7.88 -0.90 -17.83
CA ILE A 210 7.32 -0.94 -19.19
C ILE A 210 6.73 0.44 -19.47
N LEU A 211 6.89 0.93 -20.69
CA LEU A 211 6.32 2.21 -21.11
C LEU A 211 4.83 2.08 -21.34
N VAL A 212 4.06 2.93 -20.66
CA VAL A 212 2.60 3.00 -20.82
C VAL A 212 2.16 4.38 -21.23
N ASP A 213 1.05 4.43 -21.96
CA ASP A 213 0.40 5.69 -22.30
C ASP A 213 -0.43 6.19 -21.12
N GLY A 214 -0.56 7.52 -21.04
CA GLY A 214 -1.28 8.19 -19.96
C GLY A 214 -0.37 8.85 -18.94
N GLY A 215 -0.89 9.17 -17.76
CA GLY A 215 -0.17 9.84 -16.66
C GLY A 215 -0.04 9.04 -15.38
N ALA A 216 -0.70 7.88 -15.29
CA ALA A 216 -0.72 7.03 -14.11
C ALA A 216 0.31 5.89 -14.21
N ILE A 217 0.94 5.58 -13.09
CA ILE A 217 1.80 4.40 -12.96
C ILE A 217 0.90 3.16 -12.91
N ARG A 218 1.19 2.15 -13.73
CA ARG A 218 0.48 0.88 -13.69
C ARG A 218 1.17 -0.07 -12.73
N VAL A 219 0.38 -0.66 -11.83
CA VAL A 219 0.88 -1.56 -10.78
C VAL A 219 0.14 -2.89 -10.88
N HIS A 220 0.88 -3.98 -10.71
CA HIS A 220 0.32 -5.32 -10.70
C HIS A 220 -0.64 -5.50 -9.52
N PRO A 221 -1.85 -6.07 -9.70
CA PRO A 221 -2.84 -6.15 -8.63
C PRO A 221 -2.36 -6.95 -7.40
N LEU A 222 -1.60 -8.01 -7.57
CA LEU A 222 -1.16 -8.86 -6.45
C LEU A 222 -0.15 -8.19 -5.51
N VAL A 223 0.60 -7.18 -5.95
CA VAL A 223 1.54 -6.46 -5.08
C VAL A 223 0.87 -5.37 -4.23
N CYS A 224 -0.39 -5.03 -4.50
CA CYS A 224 -1.12 -3.99 -3.77
C CYS A 224 -1.23 -4.31 -2.28
N THR A 225 -1.37 -5.58 -1.91
CA THR A 225 -1.40 -6.02 -0.51
C THR A 225 -0.10 -5.68 0.22
N ALA A 226 1.07 -5.92 -0.42
CA ALA A 226 2.38 -5.62 0.15
C ALA A 226 2.62 -4.11 0.33
N PHE A 227 2.13 -3.29 -0.59
CA PHE A 227 2.17 -1.83 -0.49
C PHE A 227 1.06 -1.24 0.38
N ASN A 228 0.05 -2.04 0.77
CA ASN A 228 -1.20 -1.56 1.34
C ASN A 228 -1.80 -0.42 0.48
N ALA A 229 -1.84 -0.63 -0.83
CA ALA A 229 -2.26 0.34 -1.83
C ALA A 229 -3.62 -0.01 -2.40
N ASP A 230 -4.42 1.01 -2.67
CA ASP A 230 -5.66 0.94 -3.41
C ASP A 230 -5.66 1.96 -4.57
N PHE A 231 -6.66 1.86 -5.44
CA PHE A 231 -6.73 2.68 -6.65
C PHE A 231 -7.75 3.81 -6.53
N ASP A 232 -7.97 4.32 -5.33
CA ASP A 232 -8.89 5.43 -5.02
C ASP A 232 -8.29 6.83 -5.22
N GLY A 233 -7.06 6.91 -5.70
CA GLY A 233 -6.29 8.15 -5.87
C GLY A 233 -4.92 8.09 -5.20
N ASP A 234 -4.51 6.94 -4.70
CA ASP A 234 -3.19 6.71 -4.13
C ASP A 234 -2.08 7.08 -5.12
N GLN A 235 -0.97 7.55 -4.57
CA GLN A 235 0.22 7.90 -5.32
C GLN A 235 1.40 7.05 -4.86
N MET A 236 2.26 6.71 -5.82
CA MET A 236 3.55 6.07 -5.55
C MET A 236 4.71 6.92 -6.06
N ALA A 237 5.83 6.85 -5.34
CA ALA A 237 7.10 7.40 -5.79
C ALA A 237 7.86 6.35 -6.61
N VAL A 238 8.54 6.83 -7.66
CA VAL A 238 9.43 6.03 -8.51
C VAL A 238 10.85 6.54 -8.29
N HIS A 239 11.80 5.63 -8.12
CA HIS A 239 13.22 5.94 -7.97
C HIS A 239 14.03 5.09 -8.94
N VAL A 240 15.07 5.68 -9.53
CA VAL A 240 15.97 5.00 -10.46
C VAL A 240 17.29 4.70 -9.76
N PRO A 241 17.71 3.42 -9.62
CA PRO A 241 19.05 3.06 -9.14
C PRO A 241 20.11 3.54 -10.13
N LEU A 242 21.16 4.21 -9.63
CA LEU A 242 22.17 4.84 -10.48
C LEU A 242 23.42 3.98 -10.66
N SER A 243 23.95 3.42 -9.57
CA SER A 243 25.17 2.60 -9.61
C SER A 243 24.88 1.16 -9.99
N ASP A 244 25.85 0.48 -10.61
CA ASP A 244 25.73 -0.93 -10.98
C ASP A 244 25.50 -1.82 -9.76
N GLY A 245 26.09 -1.49 -8.60
CA GLY A 245 25.84 -2.17 -7.34
C GLY A 245 24.38 -2.04 -6.89
N ALA A 246 23.77 -0.85 -7.00
CA ALA A 246 22.36 -0.62 -6.67
C ALA A 246 21.42 -1.33 -7.66
N VAL A 247 21.77 -1.38 -8.95
CA VAL A 247 21.01 -2.12 -9.96
C VAL A 247 21.06 -3.62 -9.67
N MET A 248 22.23 -4.17 -9.31
CA MET A 248 22.37 -5.57 -8.92
C MET A 248 21.57 -5.91 -7.66
N GLU A 249 21.61 -5.05 -6.66
CA GLU A 249 20.82 -5.22 -5.43
C GLU A 249 19.30 -5.17 -5.72
N ALA A 250 18.88 -4.21 -6.54
CA ALA A 250 17.47 -4.10 -6.97
C ALA A 250 16.99 -5.38 -7.66
N ASN A 251 17.79 -5.94 -8.59
CA ASN A 251 17.43 -7.15 -9.32
C ASN A 251 17.47 -8.42 -8.46
N LYS A 252 18.44 -8.57 -7.56
CA LYS A 252 18.64 -9.83 -6.80
C LYS A 252 17.87 -9.91 -5.51
N VAL A 253 17.65 -8.76 -4.85
CA VAL A 253 17.10 -8.71 -3.48
C VAL A 253 15.76 -8.00 -3.42
N MET A 254 15.60 -6.90 -4.17
CA MET A 254 14.42 -6.03 -4.04
C MET A 254 13.32 -6.30 -5.06
N MET A 255 13.55 -7.18 -6.03
CA MET A 255 12.55 -7.51 -7.05
C MET A 255 11.28 -8.05 -6.39
N SER A 256 10.12 -7.68 -6.89
CA SER A 256 8.82 -8.14 -6.39
C SER A 256 8.70 -9.67 -6.37
N SER A 257 9.21 -10.34 -7.41
CA SER A 257 9.25 -11.81 -7.51
C SER A 257 10.13 -12.48 -6.44
N GLN A 258 11.10 -11.77 -5.84
CA GLN A 258 11.94 -12.27 -4.76
C GLN A 258 11.38 -11.99 -3.35
N ASN A 259 10.31 -11.19 -3.26
CA ASN A 259 9.75 -10.71 -2.00
C ASN A 259 8.28 -11.14 -1.83
N MET A 260 7.99 -12.43 -2.03
CA MET A 260 6.63 -12.97 -1.96
C MET A 260 6.16 -13.28 -0.55
N LEU A 261 7.08 -13.42 0.43
CA LEU A 261 6.74 -13.79 1.80
C LEU A 261 6.66 -12.58 2.74
N SER A 262 5.71 -12.63 3.65
CA SER A 262 5.59 -11.66 4.75
C SER A 262 6.75 -11.83 5.74
N PRO A 263 7.50 -10.74 6.08
CA PRO A 263 8.57 -10.82 7.07
C PRO A 263 8.10 -11.16 8.48
N SER A 264 6.81 -10.96 8.79
CA SER A 264 6.26 -11.18 10.13
C SER A 264 5.83 -12.63 10.36
N SER A 265 5.18 -13.26 9.37
CA SER A 265 4.58 -14.58 9.51
C SER A 265 5.29 -15.66 8.68
N GLY A 266 6.09 -15.29 7.68
CA GLY A 266 6.64 -16.22 6.71
C GLY A 266 5.61 -16.78 5.71
N GLN A 267 4.36 -16.35 5.79
CA GLN A 267 3.31 -16.74 4.85
C GLN A 267 3.38 -15.89 3.57
N PRO A 268 2.89 -16.40 2.43
CA PRO A 268 2.81 -15.61 1.20
C PRO A 268 1.97 -14.33 1.41
N ILE A 269 2.53 -13.18 1.03
CA ILE A 269 1.82 -11.90 1.02
C ILE A 269 1.22 -11.60 -0.35
N VAL A 270 1.81 -12.19 -1.39
CA VAL A 270 1.35 -12.10 -2.77
C VAL A 270 0.37 -13.25 -3.03
N THR A 271 -0.88 -13.05 -2.62
CA THR A 271 -1.95 -14.03 -2.81
C THR A 271 -3.09 -13.43 -3.65
N PRO A 272 -3.80 -14.24 -4.46
CA PRO A 272 -4.98 -13.79 -5.15
C PRO A 272 -6.03 -13.21 -4.19
N THR A 273 -6.68 -12.12 -4.60
CA THR A 273 -7.70 -11.40 -3.81
C THR A 273 -8.84 -10.93 -4.70
N LEU A 274 -9.97 -10.58 -4.09
CA LEU A 274 -11.13 -9.95 -4.75
C LEU A 274 -11.59 -10.70 -6.01
N ASP A 275 -11.61 -10.04 -7.15
CA ASP A 275 -12.13 -10.58 -8.42
C ASP A 275 -11.38 -11.83 -8.88
N ILE A 276 -10.09 -11.96 -8.56
CA ILE A 276 -9.30 -13.13 -8.92
C ILE A 276 -9.82 -14.36 -8.17
N VAL A 277 -10.09 -14.20 -6.86
CA VAL A 277 -10.67 -15.28 -6.03
C VAL A 277 -12.06 -15.65 -6.52
N LEU A 278 -12.92 -14.65 -6.78
CA LEU A 278 -14.26 -14.87 -7.28
C LEU A 278 -14.26 -15.66 -8.60
N GLY A 279 -13.36 -15.28 -9.53
CA GLY A 279 -13.24 -15.96 -10.82
C GLY A 279 -12.76 -17.40 -10.70
N CYS A 280 -11.77 -17.67 -9.83
CA CYS A 280 -11.28 -19.01 -9.56
C CYS A 280 -12.35 -19.87 -8.87
N TYR A 281 -13.09 -19.30 -7.92
CA TYR A 281 -14.18 -19.99 -7.23
C TYR A 281 -15.30 -20.35 -8.21
N TYR A 282 -15.77 -19.38 -9.03
CA TYR A 282 -16.79 -19.62 -10.05
C TYR A 282 -16.36 -20.69 -11.07
N LEU A 283 -15.09 -20.68 -11.47
CA LEU A 283 -14.53 -21.66 -12.39
C LEU A 283 -14.58 -23.10 -11.82
N THR A 284 -14.26 -23.25 -10.53
CA THR A 284 -14.13 -24.56 -9.87
C THR A 284 -15.41 -25.06 -9.22
N LEU A 285 -16.48 -24.24 -9.23
CA LEU A 285 -17.77 -24.57 -8.68
C LEU A 285 -18.40 -25.74 -9.45
N LYS A 286 -19.02 -26.65 -8.73
CA LYS A 286 -19.83 -27.75 -9.28
C LYS A 286 -21.29 -27.29 -9.35
N ASP A 287 -21.97 -27.50 -10.47
CA ASP A 287 -23.38 -27.17 -10.61
C ASP A 287 -24.26 -28.05 -9.68
N PRO A 288 -24.91 -27.48 -8.66
CA PRO A 288 -25.73 -28.23 -7.72
C PRO A 288 -27.06 -28.63 -8.30
N TYR A 289 -27.54 -27.94 -9.34
CA TYR A 289 -28.82 -28.19 -9.99
C TYR A 289 -28.70 -29.15 -11.17
N TYR A 290 -27.49 -29.77 -11.33
CA TYR A 290 -27.32 -30.78 -12.37
C TYR A 290 -28.14 -32.04 -12.07
N ASN A 291 -29.33 -32.08 -12.65
CA ASN A 291 -30.27 -33.23 -12.57
C ASN A 291 -30.10 -34.20 -13.77
N GLY A 292 -28.92 -34.19 -14.41
CA GLY A 292 -28.61 -35.12 -15.48
C GLY A 292 -28.65 -36.57 -15.00
N SER A 293 -29.41 -37.40 -15.66
CA SER A 293 -29.58 -38.81 -15.31
C SER A 293 -28.32 -39.65 -15.44
N GLU A 294 -27.29 -39.17 -16.16
CA GLU A 294 -26.00 -39.83 -16.31
C GLU A 294 -24.87 -38.81 -16.36
N ILE A 295 -23.88 -38.93 -15.45
CA ILE A 295 -22.64 -38.19 -15.51
C ILE A 295 -21.85 -38.65 -16.72
N LYS A 296 -21.54 -37.73 -17.65
CA LYS A 296 -20.75 -38.07 -18.85
C LYS A 296 -19.33 -38.48 -18.47
N SER A 297 -18.86 -39.57 -19.07
CA SER A 297 -17.50 -40.08 -18.84
C SER A 297 -16.60 -39.80 -20.02
N PHE A 298 -15.37 -39.34 -19.76
CA PHE A 298 -14.35 -39.07 -20.78
C PHE A 298 -13.08 -39.87 -20.48
N ALA A 299 -12.33 -40.18 -21.52
CA ALA A 299 -11.10 -40.95 -21.39
C ALA A 299 -9.95 -40.08 -20.85
N THR A 300 -9.85 -38.86 -21.37
CA THR A 300 -8.76 -37.91 -21.03
C THR A 300 -9.28 -36.53 -20.68
N PHE A 301 -8.42 -35.69 -20.08
CA PHE A 301 -8.72 -34.27 -19.84
C PHE A 301 -8.94 -33.51 -21.16
N ASP A 302 -8.16 -33.83 -22.20
CA ASP A 302 -8.28 -33.20 -23.52
C ASP A 302 -9.62 -33.49 -24.21
N ASP A 303 -10.16 -34.70 -24.04
CA ASP A 303 -11.49 -35.05 -24.56
C ASP A 303 -12.58 -34.24 -23.89
N ALA A 304 -12.48 -34.04 -22.58
CA ALA A 304 -13.43 -33.21 -21.83
C ALA A 304 -13.32 -31.72 -22.23
N MET A 305 -12.11 -31.21 -22.44
CA MET A 305 -11.87 -29.86 -22.95
C MET A 305 -12.42 -29.67 -24.37
N LEU A 306 -12.26 -30.65 -25.24
CA LEU A 306 -12.82 -30.63 -26.59
C LEU A 306 -14.36 -30.61 -26.56
N ALA A 307 -14.97 -31.45 -25.71
CA ALA A 307 -16.42 -31.47 -25.53
C ALA A 307 -16.96 -30.12 -25.02
N HIS A 308 -16.24 -29.45 -24.14
CA HIS A 308 -16.59 -28.10 -23.70
C HIS A 308 -16.46 -27.06 -24.83
N ASN A 309 -15.39 -27.12 -25.62
CA ASN A 309 -15.19 -26.22 -26.76
C ASN A 309 -16.24 -26.38 -27.87
N LEU A 310 -16.88 -27.55 -27.92
CA LEU A 310 -18.00 -27.86 -28.83
C LEU A 310 -19.38 -27.58 -28.18
N ASP A 311 -19.42 -26.90 -27.03
CA ASP A 311 -20.65 -26.59 -26.27
C ASP A 311 -21.50 -27.82 -25.88
N VAL A 312 -20.90 -29.01 -25.79
CA VAL A 312 -21.59 -30.26 -25.37
C VAL A 312 -21.76 -30.34 -23.85
N ILE A 313 -20.86 -29.70 -23.11
CA ILE A 313 -20.84 -29.60 -21.64
C ILE A 313 -20.46 -28.20 -21.17
N ASN A 314 -21.08 -27.77 -20.07
CA ASN A 314 -20.74 -26.51 -19.40
C ASN A 314 -19.50 -26.68 -18.52
N ILE A 315 -18.90 -25.56 -18.14
CA ILE A 315 -17.69 -25.50 -17.29
C ILE A 315 -17.93 -26.20 -15.94
N GLN A 316 -19.10 -26.02 -15.35
CA GLN A 316 -19.48 -26.47 -14.00
C GLN A 316 -20.16 -27.86 -14.00
N THR A 317 -20.40 -28.43 -15.18
CA THR A 317 -21.04 -29.75 -15.31
C THR A 317 -20.15 -30.83 -14.70
N PRO A 318 -20.65 -31.68 -13.79
CA PRO A 318 -19.91 -32.81 -13.26
C PRO A 318 -19.64 -33.84 -14.36
N ILE A 319 -18.42 -34.32 -14.42
CA ILE A 319 -17.94 -35.31 -15.40
C ILE A 319 -17.07 -36.37 -14.70
N ASN A 320 -17.05 -37.57 -15.24
CA ASN A 320 -16.15 -38.63 -14.82
C ASN A 320 -15.01 -38.76 -15.81
N ILE A 321 -13.76 -38.81 -15.30
CA ILE A 321 -12.58 -39.04 -16.13
C ILE A 321 -11.93 -40.33 -15.71
N HIS A 322 -11.74 -41.24 -16.68
CA HIS A 322 -11.00 -42.46 -16.46
C HIS A 322 -9.51 -42.18 -16.50
N LYS A 323 -8.84 -42.49 -15.43
CA LYS A 323 -7.50 -42.05 -15.12
C LYS A 323 -6.40 -42.74 -15.92
N TYR A 324 -5.77 -42.02 -16.85
CA TYR A 324 -4.40 -42.25 -17.27
C TYR A 324 -3.48 -41.03 -17.02
N ALA A 325 -3.98 -39.99 -16.38
CA ALA A 325 -3.30 -38.68 -16.37
C ALA A 325 -2.43 -38.39 -15.14
N ILE A 326 -2.59 -39.07 -14.02
CA ILE A 326 -1.83 -38.71 -12.79
C ILE A 326 -1.44 -40.00 -12.03
N GLY A 327 -0.27 -40.54 -12.28
CA GLY A 327 0.59 -41.38 -11.43
C GLY A 327 -0.01 -42.36 -10.40
N SER A 328 -1.30 -42.69 -10.42
CA SER A 328 -1.91 -43.64 -9.47
C SER A 328 -2.31 -44.93 -10.16
N GLU A 329 -1.94 -46.04 -9.56
CA GLU A 329 -2.13 -47.41 -10.04
C GLU A 329 -3.59 -47.90 -9.99
N GLU A 330 -4.55 -47.11 -9.48
CA GLU A 330 -5.95 -47.53 -9.36
C GLU A 330 -6.83 -46.89 -10.45
N ASN A 331 -7.52 -47.73 -11.19
CA ASN A 331 -8.39 -47.43 -12.34
C ASN A 331 -9.76 -46.87 -11.89
N THR A 332 -9.83 -46.04 -10.86
CA THR A 332 -11.06 -45.44 -10.36
C THR A 332 -11.34 -44.13 -11.12
N PRO A 333 -12.56 -43.95 -11.66
CA PRO A 333 -12.93 -42.69 -12.29
C PRO A 333 -12.93 -41.54 -11.24
N ILE A 334 -12.37 -40.41 -11.62
CA ILE A 334 -12.39 -39.19 -10.80
C ILE A 334 -13.58 -38.35 -11.26
N GLU A 335 -14.48 -38.05 -10.33
CA GLU A 335 -15.54 -37.06 -10.57
C GLU A 335 -14.97 -35.67 -10.42
N THR A 336 -15.04 -34.86 -11.48
CA THR A 336 -14.51 -33.50 -11.53
C THR A 336 -15.39 -32.63 -12.45
N THR A 337 -14.94 -31.42 -12.74
CA THR A 337 -15.56 -30.49 -13.70
C THR A 337 -14.52 -29.99 -14.70
N VAL A 338 -14.97 -29.55 -15.88
CA VAL A 338 -14.06 -28.92 -16.88
C VAL A 338 -13.37 -27.70 -16.30
N GLY A 339 -14.05 -26.93 -15.47
CA GLY A 339 -13.48 -25.76 -14.81
C GLY A 339 -12.29 -26.11 -13.91
N ARG A 340 -12.37 -27.19 -13.15
CA ARG A 340 -11.25 -27.69 -12.33
C ARG A 340 -10.07 -28.15 -13.17
N ILE A 341 -10.32 -28.76 -14.32
CA ILE A 341 -9.27 -29.14 -15.26
C ILE A 341 -8.55 -27.89 -15.79
N ILE A 342 -9.31 -26.85 -16.18
CA ILE A 342 -8.73 -25.58 -16.67
C ILE A 342 -7.90 -24.90 -15.58
N PHE A 343 -8.37 -24.93 -14.32
CA PHE A 343 -7.63 -24.39 -13.20
C PHE A 343 -6.32 -25.13 -12.96
N ASN A 344 -6.35 -26.47 -12.95
CA ASN A 344 -5.15 -27.29 -12.76
C ASN A 344 -4.14 -27.15 -13.91
N ASN A 345 -4.57 -26.90 -15.14
CA ASN A 345 -3.67 -26.60 -16.25
C ASN A 345 -2.88 -25.28 -16.09
N ALA A 346 -3.29 -24.40 -15.18
CA ALA A 346 -2.52 -23.20 -14.82
C ALA A 346 -1.48 -23.48 -13.72
N LEU A 347 -1.64 -24.57 -12.98
CA LEU A 347 -0.70 -25.00 -11.96
C LEU A 347 0.49 -25.73 -12.61
N PRO A 348 1.68 -25.71 -11.99
CA PRO A 348 2.80 -26.58 -12.37
C PRO A 348 2.48 -28.06 -12.18
N ASP A 349 3.03 -28.91 -13.04
CA ASP A 349 2.81 -30.37 -13.04
C ASP A 349 3.26 -31.08 -11.75
N ASP A 350 4.15 -30.44 -10.98
CA ASP A 350 4.67 -30.96 -9.71
C ASP A 350 3.73 -30.75 -8.51
N LEU A 351 2.59 -30.06 -8.70
CA LEU A 351 1.57 -29.91 -7.68
C LEU A 351 0.45 -30.95 -7.86
N ASP A 352 -0.14 -31.33 -6.73
CA ASP A 352 -1.24 -32.29 -6.71
C ASP A 352 -2.51 -31.71 -7.40
N PHE A 353 -3.29 -32.59 -8.04
CA PHE A 353 -4.54 -32.19 -8.69
C PHE A 353 -5.58 -31.70 -7.67
N VAL A 354 -5.97 -30.44 -7.79
CA VAL A 354 -6.96 -29.79 -6.92
C VAL A 354 -8.38 -30.12 -7.44
N ASN A 355 -9.14 -30.89 -6.66
CA ASN A 355 -10.51 -31.29 -7.02
C ASN A 355 -11.57 -30.74 -6.07
N GLU A 356 -11.34 -29.56 -5.52
CA GLU A 356 -12.23 -28.85 -4.60
C GLU A 356 -12.61 -27.48 -5.15
N ASN A 357 -13.58 -26.82 -4.51
CA ASN A 357 -13.90 -25.44 -4.83
C ASN A 357 -12.76 -24.54 -4.33
N VAL A 358 -12.17 -23.76 -5.23
CA VAL A 358 -10.99 -22.96 -4.93
C VAL A 358 -11.42 -21.63 -4.31
N ASP A 359 -11.32 -21.54 -2.99
CA ASP A 359 -11.54 -20.34 -2.21
C ASP A 359 -10.22 -19.58 -1.95
N LYS A 360 -10.32 -18.47 -1.20
CA LYS A 360 -9.16 -17.65 -0.82
C LYS A 360 -8.15 -18.42 0.04
N GLY A 361 -8.62 -19.28 0.94
CA GLY A 361 -7.78 -20.10 1.83
C GLY A 361 -6.93 -21.06 1.03
N LEU A 362 -7.58 -21.86 0.19
CA LEU A 362 -6.93 -22.85 -0.66
C LEU A 362 -5.95 -22.24 -1.67
N LEU A 363 -6.28 -21.04 -2.23
CA LEU A 363 -5.33 -20.28 -3.07
C LEU A 363 -4.07 -19.89 -2.29
N GLY A 364 -4.22 -19.52 -1.03
CA GLY A 364 -3.08 -19.22 -0.15
C GLY A 364 -2.21 -20.46 0.12
N GLU A 365 -2.82 -21.61 0.37
CA GLU A 365 -2.14 -22.89 0.56
C GLU A 365 -1.39 -23.35 -0.70
N ILE A 366 -2.06 -23.32 -1.85
CA ILE A 366 -1.44 -23.66 -3.16
C ILE A 366 -0.24 -22.74 -3.43
N THR A 367 -0.36 -21.44 -3.15
CA THR A 367 0.74 -20.49 -3.31
C THR A 367 1.91 -20.83 -2.39
N SER A 368 1.65 -21.18 -1.14
CA SER A 368 2.66 -21.59 -0.15
C SER A 368 3.37 -22.86 -0.57
N ASP A 369 2.62 -23.86 -1.02
CA ASP A 369 3.15 -25.16 -1.45
C ASP A 369 4.00 -25.03 -2.71
N CYS A 370 3.53 -24.25 -3.69
CA CYS A 370 4.29 -23.96 -4.89
C CYS A 370 5.61 -23.26 -4.56
N TYR A 371 5.58 -22.26 -3.69
CA TYR A 371 6.77 -21.55 -3.24
C TYR A 371 7.77 -22.49 -2.56
N ASN A 372 7.30 -23.33 -1.66
CA ASN A 372 8.15 -24.24 -0.89
C ASN A 372 8.76 -25.37 -1.75
N LYS A 373 8.01 -25.88 -2.74
CA LYS A 373 8.46 -26.99 -3.60
C LYS A 373 9.28 -26.53 -4.79
N LEU A 374 8.89 -25.41 -5.44
CA LEU A 374 9.38 -25.03 -6.77
C LEU A 374 10.11 -23.67 -6.81
N GLY A 375 10.03 -22.88 -5.72
CA GLY A 375 10.73 -21.60 -5.58
C GLY A 375 10.03 -20.42 -6.26
N ASN A 376 10.72 -19.26 -6.27
CA ASN A 376 10.16 -17.96 -6.63
C ASN A 376 9.66 -17.85 -8.07
N ASP A 377 10.48 -18.26 -9.04
CA ASP A 377 10.21 -17.98 -10.45
C ASP A 377 8.97 -18.74 -10.95
N VAL A 378 8.87 -20.03 -10.59
CA VAL A 378 7.71 -20.86 -10.96
C VAL A 378 6.44 -20.36 -10.25
N THR A 379 6.55 -19.95 -9.00
CA THR A 379 5.41 -19.37 -8.25
C THR A 379 4.94 -18.06 -8.88
N SER A 380 5.86 -17.22 -9.36
CA SER A 380 5.51 -15.98 -10.06
C SER A 380 4.71 -16.25 -11.34
N ASP A 381 5.18 -17.19 -12.17
CA ASP A 381 4.49 -17.56 -13.41
C ASP A 381 3.13 -18.20 -13.14
N MET A 382 3.02 -19.02 -12.09
CA MET A 382 1.75 -19.61 -11.66
C MET A 382 0.76 -18.53 -11.24
N LEU A 383 1.18 -17.58 -10.41
CA LEU A 383 0.34 -16.47 -9.93
C LEU A 383 -0.17 -15.59 -11.08
N ASP A 384 0.67 -15.34 -12.09
CA ASP A 384 0.27 -14.59 -13.28
C ASP A 384 -0.80 -15.36 -14.10
N LYS A 385 -0.67 -16.68 -14.27
CA LYS A 385 -1.69 -17.51 -14.90
C LYS A 385 -2.99 -17.53 -14.12
N ILE A 386 -2.93 -17.67 -12.78
CA ILE A 386 -4.10 -17.64 -11.90
C ILE A 386 -4.80 -16.28 -11.96
N LYS A 387 -4.05 -15.19 -11.98
CA LYS A 387 -4.59 -13.83 -12.15
C LYS A 387 -5.38 -13.71 -13.46
N ASP A 388 -4.80 -14.13 -14.57
CA ASP A 388 -5.42 -14.03 -15.88
C ASP A 388 -6.70 -14.89 -15.97
N LEU A 389 -6.66 -16.11 -15.43
CA LEU A 389 -7.84 -16.98 -15.32
C LEU A 389 -8.91 -16.34 -14.41
N GLY A 390 -8.53 -15.85 -13.23
CA GLY A 390 -9.42 -15.24 -12.29
C GLY A 390 -10.19 -14.07 -12.91
N PHE A 391 -9.52 -13.13 -13.54
CA PHE A 391 -10.17 -12.00 -14.22
C PHE A 391 -11.07 -12.44 -15.38
N LYS A 392 -10.60 -13.40 -16.19
CA LYS A 392 -11.38 -13.94 -17.31
C LYS A 392 -12.70 -14.55 -16.84
N TYR A 393 -12.66 -15.36 -15.79
CA TYR A 393 -13.85 -16.08 -15.33
C TYR A 393 -14.71 -15.24 -14.37
N ALA A 394 -14.15 -14.27 -13.66
CA ALA A 394 -14.93 -13.25 -12.96
C ALA A 394 -15.78 -12.43 -13.94
N SER A 395 -15.19 -12.03 -15.08
CA SER A 395 -15.94 -11.34 -16.14
C SER A 395 -17.01 -12.22 -16.77
N LYS A 396 -16.74 -13.53 -16.99
CA LYS A 396 -17.69 -14.48 -17.55
C LYS A 396 -18.82 -14.84 -16.59
N SER A 397 -18.59 -14.80 -15.27
CA SER A 397 -19.61 -15.11 -14.27
C SER A 397 -20.78 -14.13 -14.31
N GLY A 398 -20.54 -12.89 -14.74
CA GLY A 398 -21.54 -11.83 -14.76
C GLY A 398 -22.10 -11.50 -13.38
N THR A 399 -21.36 -11.83 -12.31
CA THR A 399 -21.79 -11.61 -10.92
C THR A 399 -22.05 -10.13 -10.68
N THR A 400 -23.24 -9.80 -10.19
CA THR A 400 -23.68 -8.44 -9.88
C THR A 400 -24.53 -8.44 -8.60
N ILE A 401 -24.71 -7.28 -7.98
CA ILE A 401 -25.52 -7.10 -6.78
C ILE A 401 -26.67 -6.16 -7.10
N GLY A 402 -27.91 -6.63 -6.89
CA GLY A 402 -29.11 -5.83 -6.89
C GLY A 402 -29.61 -5.53 -5.48
N ILE A 403 -30.59 -4.64 -5.36
CA ILE A 403 -31.24 -4.36 -4.06
C ILE A 403 -31.99 -5.60 -3.54
N ASP A 404 -32.55 -6.40 -4.45
CA ASP A 404 -33.30 -7.59 -4.11
C ASP A 404 -32.43 -8.75 -3.61
N ASP A 405 -31.13 -8.73 -3.88
CA ASP A 405 -30.16 -9.72 -3.38
C ASP A 405 -29.87 -9.55 -1.88
N VAL A 406 -30.20 -8.38 -1.31
CA VAL A 406 -30.05 -8.09 0.12
C VAL A 406 -31.32 -8.57 0.84
N SER A 407 -31.42 -9.87 1.06
CA SER A 407 -32.55 -10.45 1.79
C SER A 407 -32.33 -10.37 3.31
N VAL A 408 -33.43 -10.12 4.03
CA VAL A 408 -33.41 -10.13 5.49
C VAL A 408 -33.84 -11.53 5.96
N ALA A 409 -33.11 -12.08 6.94
CA ALA A 409 -33.45 -13.36 7.52
C ALA A 409 -34.94 -13.41 7.96
N PRO A 410 -35.74 -14.41 7.52
CA PRO A 410 -37.15 -14.46 7.82
C PRO A 410 -37.47 -14.45 9.31
N ALA A 411 -36.68 -15.16 10.11
CA ALA A 411 -36.85 -15.28 11.55
C ALA A 411 -36.31 -14.11 12.37
N LYS A 412 -35.69 -13.07 11.73
CA LYS A 412 -35.05 -11.95 12.44
C LYS A 412 -35.98 -11.28 13.45
N ASN A 413 -37.20 -10.96 13.03
CA ASN A 413 -38.14 -10.24 13.91
C ASN A 413 -38.60 -11.09 15.10
N GLU A 414 -38.76 -12.41 14.92
CA GLU A 414 -39.12 -13.35 15.97
C GLU A 414 -38.00 -13.46 17.01
N ILE A 415 -36.74 -13.61 16.55
CA ILE A 415 -35.55 -13.69 17.42
C ILE A 415 -35.35 -12.41 18.22
N ILE A 416 -35.52 -11.24 17.59
CA ILE A 416 -35.43 -9.95 18.28
C ILE A 416 -36.52 -9.81 19.34
N ASN A 417 -37.78 -10.16 19.02
CA ASN A 417 -38.89 -10.07 19.97
C ASN A 417 -38.69 -11.01 21.17
N GLU A 418 -38.14 -12.22 20.95
CA GLU A 418 -37.76 -13.12 22.05
C GLU A 418 -36.69 -12.51 22.95
N ALA A 419 -35.63 -11.93 22.35
CA ALA A 419 -34.55 -11.27 23.08
C ALA A 419 -35.07 -10.06 23.89
N ASP A 420 -35.91 -9.21 23.31
CA ASP A 420 -36.56 -8.08 23.99
C ASP A 420 -37.44 -8.55 25.17
N GLY A 421 -38.16 -9.67 24.98
CA GLY A 421 -38.93 -10.28 26.07
C GLY A 421 -38.06 -10.71 27.25
N LEU A 422 -36.91 -11.35 26.99
CA LEU A 422 -35.96 -11.74 28.02
C LEU A 422 -35.35 -10.52 28.73
N ILE A 423 -35.02 -9.47 27.98
CA ILE A 423 -34.50 -8.23 28.56
C ILE A 423 -35.53 -7.55 29.48
N THR A 424 -36.80 -7.56 29.08
CA THR A 424 -37.89 -7.01 29.93
C THR A 424 -37.99 -7.76 31.26
N ILE A 425 -37.73 -9.06 31.25
CA ILE A 425 -37.71 -9.88 32.48
C ILE A 425 -36.48 -9.51 33.33
N LEU A 426 -35.32 -9.36 32.74
CA LEU A 426 -34.08 -8.94 33.42
C LEU A 426 -34.24 -7.53 34.03
N ASP A 427 -34.87 -6.60 33.32
CA ASP A 427 -35.16 -5.26 33.81
C ASP A 427 -36.06 -5.28 35.06
N LYS A 428 -37.08 -6.15 35.05
CA LYS A 428 -37.93 -6.34 36.17
C LYS A 428 -37.22 -6.95 37.39
N GLN A 429 -36.42 -8.00 37.16
CA GLN A 429 -35.61 -8.61 38.23
C GLN A 429 -34.62 -7.62 38.84
N HIS A 430 -34.02 -6.74 38.04
CA HIS A 430 -33.17 -5.67 38.52
C HIS A 430 -33.96 -4.63 39.34
N TYR A 431 -35.15 -4.20 38.84
CA TYR A 431 -36.02 -3.29 39.55
C TYR A 431 -36.48 -3.85 40.92
N ASP A 432 -36.77 -5.14 40.98
CA ASP A 432 -37.15 -5.87 42.18
C ASP A 432 -35.94 -6.17 43.11
N GLY A 433 -34.72 -5.76 42.73
CA GLY A 433 -33.50 -5.89 43.54
C GLY A 433 -32.94 -7.32 43.59
N LEU A 434 -33.36 -8.21 42.69
CA LEU A 434 -32.91 -9.62 42.66
C LEU A 434 -31.56 -9.80 42.00
N ILE A 435 -31.15 -8.90 41.11
CA ILE A 435 -29.85 -8.91 40.40
C ILE A 435 -29.17 -7.54 40.52
N THR A 436 -27.84 -7.56 40.52
CA THR A 436 -27.01 -6.36 40.53
C THR A 436 -26.87 -5.73 39.14
N ASP A 437 -26.40 -4.46 39.05
CA ASP A 437 -26.12 -3.79 37.78
C ASP A 437 -25.17 -4.59 36.88
N ASN A 438 -24.13 -5.17 37.48
CA ASN A 438 -23.15 -5.97 36.74
C ASN A 438 -23.72 -7.28 36.19
N GLU A 439 -24.56 -7.95 36.99
CA GLU A 439 -25.26 -9.19 36.55
C GLU A 439 -26.24 -8.86 35.44
N LYS A 440 -27.06 -7.81 35.58
CA LYS A 440 -27.94 -7.33 34.53
C LYS A 440 -27.18 -7.08 33.23
N TYR A 441 -26.06 -6.33 33.28
CA TYR A 441 -25.24 -6.03 32.14
C TYR A 441 -24.73 -7.31 31.46
N THR A 442 -24.16 -8.22 32.25
CA THR A 442 -23.63 -9.50 31.74
C THR A 442 -24.71 -10.34 31.09
N HIS A 443 -25.88 -10.49 31.71
CA HIS A 443 -27.00 -11.25 31.15
C HIS A 443 -27.57 -10.60 29.90
N THR A 444 -27.67 -9.26 29.86
CA THR A 444 -28.12 -8.54 28.65
C THR A 444 -27.18 -8.76 27.47
N VAL A 445 -25.86 -8.67 27.71
CA VAL A 445 -24.86 -8.95 26.66
C VAL A 445 -24.95 -10.39 26.15
N ASN A 446 -25.13 -11.35 27.06
CA ASN A 446 -25.30 -12.77 26.68
C ASN A 446 -26.55 -12.99 25.82
N VAL A 447 -27.71 -12.43 26.23
CA VAL A 447 -28.97 -12.53 25.46
C VAL A 447 -28.81 -11.99 24.04
N TRP A 448 -28.18 -10.82 23.87
CA TRP A 448 -27.93 -10.25 22.54
C TRP A 448 -26.89 -11.04 21.76
N SER A 449 -25.85 -11.57 22.39
CA SER A 449 -24.84 -12.41 21.72
C SER A 449 -25.47 -13.73 21.22
N ASP A 450 -26.40 -14.32 22.00
CA ASP A 450 -27.09 -15.52 21.60
C ASP A 450 -28.12 -15.25 20.48
N ALA A 451 -28.78 -14.08 20.51
CA ALA A 451 -29.69 -13.63 19.46
C ALA A 451 -28.91 -13.39 18.14
N ASP A 452 -27.74 -12.77 18.22
CA ASP A 452 -26.85 -12.52 17.08
C ASP A 452 -26.44 -13.82 16.39
N LYS A 453 -25.95 -14.79 17.16
CA LYS A 453 -25.62 -16.12 16.64
C LYS A 453 -26.81 -16.85 16.00
N LYS A 454 -28.00 -16.75 16.60
CA LYS A 454 -29.21 -17.35 16.00
C LYS A 454 -29.57 -16.69 14.67
N ILE A 455 -29.40 -15.37 14.56
CA ILE A 455 -29.66 -14.65 13.32
C ILE A 455 -28.61 -15.01 12.27
N GLU A 456 -27.33 -15.12 12.65
CA GLU A 456 -26.23 -15.55 11.78
C GLU A 456 -26.52 -16.94 11.18
N LEU A 457 -26.82 -17.94 12.01
CA LEU A 457 -27.20 -19.28 11.55
C LEU A 457 -28.46 -19.26 10.64
N ASN A 458 -29.45 -18.42 10.98
CA ASN A 458 -30.66 -18.31 10.15
C ASN A 458 -30.37 -17.64 8.80
N ILE A 459 -29.40 -16.75 8.73
CA ILE A 459 -28.93 -16.17 7.46
C ILE A 459 -28.22 -17.25 6.64
N GLU A 460 -27.32 -18.04 7.24
CA GLU A 460 -26.63 -19.13 6.56
C GLU A 460 -27.61 -20.16 5.96
N ASP A 461 -28.60 -20.57 6.74
CA ASP A 461 -29.61 -21.56 6.30
C ASP A 461 -30.54 -21.03 5.18
N ASN A 462 -30.77 -19.73 5.13
CA ASN A 462 -31.67 -19.08 4.16
C ASN A 462 -30.96 -18.37 3.02
N PHE A 463 -29.61 -18.38 3.00
CA PHE A 463 -28.88 -17.94 1.80
C PHE A 463 -29.33 -18.86 0.65
N THR A 464 -29.99 -18.28 -0.33
CA THR A 464 -30.30 -19.00 -1.55
C THR A 464 -29.00 -19.45 -2.17
N ASP A 465 -28.79 -20.77 -2.20
CA ASP A 465 -27.62 -21.36 -2.83
C ASP A 465 -27.33 -20.65 -4.14
N TYR A 466 -26.08 -20.09 -4.25
CA TYR A 466 -25.56 -19.42 -5.45
C TYR A 466 -26.03 -17.99 -5.74
N GLY A 467 -26.65 -17.29 -4.82
CA GLY A 467 -26.81 -15.83 -4.92
C GLY A 467 -25.46 -15.10 -5.03
N SER A 468 -25.41 -13.94 -5.69
CA SER A 468 -24.17 -13.17 -5.90
C SER A 468 -23.45 -12.83 -4.60
N ILE A 469 -24.21 -12.47 -3.56
CA ILE A 469 -23.64 -12.12 -2.24
C ILE A 469 -23.05 -13.37 -1.57
N TYR A 470 -23.74 -14.50 -1.66
CA TYR A 470 -23.25 -15.78 -1.14
C TYR A 470 -21.93 -16.18 -1.81
N LEU A 471 -21.85 -16.13 -3.14
CA LEU A 471 -20.62 -16.44 -3.87
C LEU A 471 -19.45 -15.56 -3.46
N MET A 472 -19.67 -14.26 -3.23
CA MET A 472 -18.63 -13.34 -2.78
C MET A 472 -18.16 -13.63 -1.35
N ALA A 473 -19.08 -13.97 -0.45
CA ALA A 473 -18.76 -14.23 0.96
C ALA A 473 -18.07 -15.59 1.14
N VAL A 474 -18.64 -16.67 0.60
CA VAL A 474 -18.10 -18.04 0.72
C VAL A 474 -16.77 -18.21 0.01
N SER A 475 -16.59 -17.58 -1.15
CA SER A 475 -15.28 -17.58 -1.83
C SER A 475 -14.19 -16.83 -1.06
N GLY A 476 -14.55 -15.98 -0.09
CA GLY A 476 -13.62 -15.07 0.59
C GLY A 476 -13.15 -13.92 -0.29
N ALA A 477 -13.81 -13.69 -1.45
CA ALA A 477 -13.50 -12.57 -2.33
C ALA A 477 -13.84 -11.24 -1.67
N LYS A 478 -15.05 -11.14 -1.06
CA LYS A 478 -15.49 -9.94 -0.34
C LYS A 478 -16.50 -10.29 0.74
N GLY A 479 -16.28 -9.78 1.94
CA GLY A 479 -17.08 -10.11 3.12
C GLY A 479 -16.62 -11.40 3.80
N ASN A 480 -17.21 -11.70 4.94
CA ASN A 480 -17.12 -12.97 5.66
C ASN A 480 -18.52 -13.35 6.07
N LEU A 481 -18.80 -14.65 6.12
CA LEU A 481 -19.94 -15.23 6.80
C LEU A 481 -19.65 -15.32 8.28
#